data_4c0d6e72a66fe2cf73910da11723590e
#
_entry.id   4c0d6e72a66fe2cf73910da11723590e
#
_cell.length_a   1.000
_cell.length_b   1.000
_cell.length_c   1.000
_cell.angle_alpha   90.00
_cell.angle_beta   90.00
_cell.angle_gamma   90.00
#
_symmetry.space_group_name_H-M   'P 1'
#
loop_
_entity.id
_entity.type
_entity.pdbx_description
1 polymer ?
#
loop_
_entity_poly.entity_id
_entity_poly.type
_entity_poly.pdbx_seq_one_letter_code
_entity_poly.pdbx_strand_id
1 'polypeptide(L)'
;MLFRSIAAAAALLAVVGPAAAQEVDLRAQVAAYVQPTNEARTRVVVEQVRAAGFEPTVETFAGGNRQTGEIEGRNVVFTIGEGEREILLTAHYDAVVLRDGTMSQGVVDNAASVVGVIEAARRLRDADLDHRVRVILFDQEELGLIGARKWIETHGLANVAAVVNSDVAAYGDTMMYGLNNGAQSAGMVRAVREVCAERAMHCVGFPVYPPSDDRAFSGAGLSEAGEAGATDRVPTVSLGFQDHVGAHQMWLAFNGGETNGLAEGFVPRVFQLIHSADDTMERVDPATVRLAAETYAAVVARLDDQLGD
;
A
#
# COMPACT_ATOMS: atom_id res chain seq x y z
N MET A 1 14.42 -77.38 -26.11
CA MET A 1 15.08 -76.04 -25.99
C MET A 1 14.01 -74.99 -26.08
N LEU A 2 13.56 -74.43 -24.94
CA LEU A 2 12.57 -73.37 -24.93
C LEU A 2 13.31 -72.04 -24.74
N PHE A 3 13.19 -71.14 -25.74
CA PHE A 3 13.67 -69.76 -25.60
C PHE A 3 12.55 -68.89 -24.94
N ARG A 4 12.81 -68.39 -23.77
CA ARG A 4 11.99 -67.36 -23.11
C ARG A 4 12.46 -66.00 -23.54
N SER A 5 11.62 -65.27 -24.25
CA SER A 5 11.84 -63.84 -24.56
C SER A 5 11.44 -62.98 -23.34
N ILE A 6 12.39 -62.20 -22.86
CA ILE A 6 12.17 -61.18 -21.80
C ILE A 6 11.86 -59.86 -22.52
N ALA A 7 10.63 -59.40 -22.40
CA ALA A 7 10.26 -58.05 -22.84
C ALA A 7 10.58 -57.05 -21.73
N ALA A 8 11.49 -56.15 -22.00
CA ALA A 8 11.83 -55.03 -21.11
C ALA A 8 10.82 -53.88 -21.38
N ALA A 9 9.99 -53.59 -20.40
CA ALA A 9 9.13 -52.38 -20.43
C ALA A 9 9.96 -51.17 -19.97
N ALA A 10 10.20 -50.24 -20.88
CA ALA A 10 10.79 -48.93 -20.55
C ALA A 10 9.69 -48.01 -20.01
N ALA A 11 9.75 -47.70 -18.72
CA ALA A 11 8.88 -46.69 -18.12
C ALA A 11 9.42 -45.29 -18.49
N LEU A 12 8.68 -44.52 -19.31
CA LEU A 12 8.93 -43.09 -19.52
C LEU A 12 8.53 -42.35 -18.24
N LEU A 13 9.49 -41.89 -17.48
CA LEU A 13 9.30 -40.89 -16.45
C LEU A 13 9.13 -39.52 -17.14
N ALA A 14 7.90 -39.01 -17.21
CA ALA A 14 7.67 -37.66 -17.58
C ALA A 14 8.20 -36.73 -16.46
N VAL A 15 9.31 -36.07 -16.72
CA VAL A 15 9.82 -34.98 -15.85
C VAL A 15 8.86 -33.82 -16.05
N VAL A 16 7.94 -33.62 -15.10
CA VAL A 16 7.17 -32.38 -15.01
C VAL A 16 8.15 -31.32 -14.53
N GLY A 17 8.66 -30.51 -15.46
CA GLY A 17 9.46 -29.34 -15.13
C GLY A 17 8.64 -28.37 -14.25
N PRO A 18 9.29 -27.55 -13.40
CA PRO A 18 8.56 -26.54 -12.62
C PRO A 18 7.78 -25.65 -13.59
N ALA A 19 6.47 -25.54 -13.36
CA ALA A 19 5.63 -24.59 -14.10
C ALA A 19 6.29 -23.21 -13.91
N ALA A 20 6.73 -22.58 -15.02
CA ALA A 20 7.20 -21.20 -14.98
C ALA A 20 6.09 -20.38 -14.34
N ALA A 21 6.39 -19.75 -13.20
CA ALA A 21 5.42 -18.85 -12.57
C ALA A 21 5.04 -17.79 -13.60
N GLN A 22 3.77 -17.76 -13.97
CA GLN A 22 3.26 -16.80 -14.95
C GLN A 22 3.56 -15.40 -14.43
N GLU A 23 4.27 -14.60 -15.21
CA GLU A 23 4.59 -13.23 -14.83
C GLU A 23 3.28 -12.46 -14.62
N VAL A 24 3.14 -11.85 -13.44
CA VAL A 24 1.93 -11.13 -13.07
C VAL A 24 1.84 -9.85 -13.91
N ASP A 25 0.74 -9.68 -14.63
CA ASP A 25 0.46 -8.45 -15.36
C ASP A 25 -0.05 -7.36 -14.40
N LEU A 26 0.90 -6.63 -13.80
CA LEU A 26 0.60 -5.57 -12.84
C LEU A 26 -0.25 -4.44 -13.46
N ARG A 27 -0.06 -4.15 -14.76
CA ARG A 27 -0.85 -3.14 -15.44
C ARG A 27 -2.31 -3.56 -15.57
N ALA A 28 -2.57 -4.81 -15.92
CA ALA A 28 -3.93 -5.35 -15.97
C ALA A 28 -4.58 -5.39 -14.59
N GLN A 29 -3.81 -5.69 -13.54
CA GLN A 29 -4.31 -5.65 -12.17
C GLN A 29 -4.73 -4.24 -11.75
N VAL A 30 -3.92 -3.22 -12.01
CA VAL A 30 -4.30 -1.81 -11.74
C VAL A 30 -5.52 -1.41 -12.56
N ALA A 31 -5.57 -1.76 -13.85
CA ALA A 31 -6.69 -1.43 -14.74
C ALA A 31 -8.04 -2.01 -14.25
N ALA A 32 -8.03 -3.13 -13.53
CA ALA A 32 -9.23 -3.73 -12.98
C ALA A 32 -9.95 -2.82 -11.96
N TYR A 33 -9.24 -1.86 -11.35
CA TYR A 33 -9.83 -0.89 -10.42
C TYR A 33 -10.61 0.24 -11.09
N VAL A 34 -10.56 0.38 -12.40
CA VAL A 34 -11.39 1.34 -13.14
C VAL A 34 -12.84 0.85 -13.09
N GLN A 35 -13.55 1.23 -12.04
CA GLN A 35 -14.89 0.75 -11.71
C GLN A 35 -15.84 1.93 -11.47
N PRO A 36 -17.15 1.76 -11.68
CA PRO A 36 -18.11 2.84 -11.49
C PRO A 36 -18.44 3.16 -10.03
N THR A 37 -18.03 2.30 -9.08
CA THR A 37 -18.33 2.47 -7.64
C THR A 37 -17.22 1.86 -6.78
N ASN A 38 -17.04 2.37 -5.55
CA ASN A 38 -16.12 1.80 -4.57
C ASN A 38 -16.54 0.38 -4.14
N GLU A 39 -17.84 0.07 -4.12
CA GLU A 39 -18.31 -1.30 -3.92
C GLU A 39 -17.82 -2.27 -5.03
N ALA A 40 -17.79 -1.83 -6.28
CA ALA A 40 -17.23 -2.63 -7.37
C ALA A 40 -15.71 -2.80 -7.22
N ARG A 41 -15.00 -1.76 -6.73
CA ARG A 41 -13.57 -1.84 -6.39
C ARG A 41 -13.31 -2.83 -5.25
N THR A 42 -14.16 -2.91 -4.22
CA THR A 42 -14.07 -3.94 -3.17
C THR A 42 -14.04 -5.36 -3.75
N ARG A 43 -14.89 -5.64 -4.73
CA ARG A 43 -14.90 -6.97 -5.39
C ARG A 43 -13.59 -7.26 -6.10
N VAL A 44 -13.01 -6.27 -6.78
CA VAL A 44 -11.69 -6.39 -7.42
C VAL A 44 -10.60 -6.69 -6.39
N VAL A 45 -10.58 -5.97 -5.27
CA VAL A 45 -9.64 -6.24 -4.16
C VAL A 45 -9.74 -7.68 -3.71
N VAL A 46 -10.95 -8.16 -3.38
CA VAL A 46 -11.20 -9.53 -2.90
C VAL A 46 -10.72 -10.58 -3.92
N GLU A 47 -11.01 -10.36 -5.21
CA GLU A 47 -10.58 -11.25 -6.28
C GLU A 47 -9.06 -11.29 -6.42
N GLN A 48 -8.39 -10.15 -6.36
CA GLN A 48 -6.93 -10.08 -6.48
C GLN A 48 -6.22 -10.69 -5.28
N VAL A 49 -6.71 -10.46 -4.06
CA VAL A 49 -6.18 -11.08 -2.84
C VAL A 49 -6.30 -12.60 -2.92
N ARG A 50 -7.45 -13.12 -3.38
CA ARG A 50 -7.64 -14.59 -3.62
C ARG A 50 -6.71 -15.11 -4.71
N ALA A 51 -6.60 -14.40 -5.83
CA ALA A 51 -5.67 -14.76 -6.92
C ALA A 51 -4.20 -14.75 -6.46
N ALA A 52 -3.87 -13.86 -5.52
CA ALA A 52 -2.57 -13.85 -4.84
C ALA A 52 -2.41 -15.02 -3.84
N GLY A 53 -3.44 -15.82 -3.59
CA GLY A 53 -3.42 -17.03 -2.76
C GLY A 53 -3.64 -16.77 -1.27
N PHE A 54 -4.30 -15.68 -0.93
CA PHE A 54 -4.73 -15.35 0.43
C PHE A 54 -6.25 -15.44 0.57
N GLU A 55 -6.74 -15.62 1.79
CA GLU A 55 -8.18 -15.59 2.08
C GLU A 55 -8.53 -14.24 2.71
N PRO A 56 -9.21 -13.34 1.99
CA PRO A 56 -9.58 -12.03 2.51
C PRO A 56 -10.82 -12.11 3.41
N THR A 57 -10.81 -11.31 4.48
CA THR A 57 -11.99 -10.96 5.25
C THR A 57 -12.46 -9.57 4.84
N VAL A 58 -13.76 -9.40 4.58
CA VAL A 58 -14.38 -8.09 4.35
C VAL A 58 -15.02 -7.64 5.65
N GLU A 59 -14.49 -6.55 6.21
CA GLU A 59 -14.99 -5.94 7.45
C GLU A 59 -15.85 -4.74 7.10
N THR A 60 -17.17 -4.84 7.32
CA THR A 60 -18.12 -3.76 7.05
C THR A 60 -18.22 -2.80 8.22
N PHE A 61 -18.43 -1.51 7.94
CA PHE A 61 -18.63 -0.48 8.93
C PHE A 61 -19.61 0.59 8.46
N ALA A 62 -20.27 1.26 9.41
CA ALA A 62 -21.01 2.48 9.15
C ALA A 62 -20.03 3.65 9.01
N GLY A 63 -19.98 4.25 7.83
CA GLY A 63 -19.06 5.31 7.46
C GLY A 63 -19.79 6.49 6.82
N GLY A 64 -19.12 7.19 5.91
CA GLY A 64 -19.60 8.40 5.26
C GLY A 64 -19.25 9.66 6.05
N ASN A 65 -19.52 10.81 5.45
CA ASN A 65 -19.26 12.13 6.03
C ASN A 65 -20.47 13.08 5.85
N ARG A 66 -20.31 14.37 6.16
CA ARG A 66 -21.40 15.34 6.04
C ARG A 66 -21.93 15.52 4.61
N GLN A 67 -21.13 15.23 3.60
CA GLN A 67 -21.49 15.39 2.19
C GLN A 67 -22.21 14.14 1.67
N THR A 68 -21.76 12.95 2.05
CA THR A 68 -22.31 11.67 1.59
C THR A 68 -23.52 11.21 2.43
N GLY A 69 -23.65 11.70 3.67
CA GLY A 69 -24.47 11.06 4.69
C GLY A 69 -23.85 9.74 5.13
N GLU A 70 -24.61 8.93 5.86
CA GLU A 70 -24.18 7.60 6.27
C GLU A 70 -24.19 6.63 5.08
N ILE A 71 -23.05 5.99 4.83
CA ILE A 71 -22.88 4.94 3.83
C ILE A 71 -22.07 3.78 4.40
N GLU A 72 -22.33 2.56 3.92
CA GLU A 72 -21.53 1.40 4.31
C GLU A 72 -20.14 1.46 3.68
N GLY A 73 -19.10 1.26 4.48
CA GLY A 73 -17.73 1.05 4.05
C GLY A 73 -17.28 -0.40 4.28
N ARG A 74 -16.20 -0.82 3.61
CA ARG A 74 -15.71 -2.20 3.61
C ARG A 74 -14.18 -2.25 3.58
N ASN A 75 -13.53 -2.45 4.70
CA ASN A 75 -12.10 -2.77 4.69
C ASN A 75 -11.88 -4.23 4.26
N VAL A 76 -10.83 -4.49 3.49
CA VAL A 76 -10.43 -5.84 3.11
C VAL A 76 -9.14 -6.20 3.82
N VAL A 77 -9.16 -7.29 4.60
CA VAL A 77 -8.08 -7.67 5.52
C VAL A 77 -7.64 -9.10 5.24
N PHE A 78 -6.33 -9.34 5.26
CA PHE A 78 -5.74 -10.68 5.25
C PHE A 78 -4.39 -10.68 5.98
N THR A 79 -3.83 -11.86 6.26
CA THR A 79 -2.63 -11.99 7.09
C THR A 79 -1.60 -12.92 6.47
N ILE A 80 -0.33 -12.72 6.84
CA ILE A 80 0.83 -13.53 6.49
C ILE A 80 1.57 -13.83 7.80
N GLY A 81 2.06 -15.07 7.93
CA GLY A 81 2.78 -15.49 9.11
C GLY A 81 1.92 -15.59 10.36
N GLU A 82 2.56 -15.89 11.45
CA GLU A 82 1.96 -16.04 12.79
C GLU A 82 2.79 -15.26 13.80
N GLY A 83 2.14 -14.59 14.72
CA GLY A 83 2.82 -13.80 15.75
C GLY A 83 1.79 -13.10 16.66
N GLU A 84 2.19 -12.77 17.87
CA GLU A 84 1.32 -12.04 18.81
C GLU A 84 1.24 -10.55 18.44
N ARG A 85 2.33 -9.99 17.96
CA ARG A 85 2.39 -8.59 17.49
C ARG A 85 2.29 -8.53 15.98
N GLU A 86 1.85 -7.40 15.47
CA GLU A 86 1.52 -7.23 14.06
C GLU A 86 2.25 -6.05 13.43
N ILE A 87 2.80 -6.27 12.24
CA ILE A 87 3.19 -5.18 11.33
C ILE A 87 2.03 -5.00 10.35
N LEU A 88 1.46 -3.81 10.31
CA LEU A 88 0.41 -3.48 9.35
C LEU A 88 1.04 -2.98 8.05
N LEU A 89 0.61 -3.52 6.92
CA LEU A 89 0.93 -3.04 5.58
C LEU A 89 -0.38 -2.56 4.93
N THR A 90 -0.49 -1.27 4.63
CA THR A 90 -1.77 -0.65 4.29
C THR A 90 -1.73 0.19 3.02
N ALA A 91 -2.88 0.29 2.36
CA ALA A 91 -3.20 1.24 1.30
C ALA A 91 -4.71 1.41 1.25
N HIS A 92 -5.23 2.53 0.72
CA HIS A 92 -6.66 2.63 0.45
C HIS A 92 -6.97 2.23 -0.99
N TYR A 93 -8.20 1.74 -1.21
CA TYR A 93 -8.62 1.30 -2.54
C TYR A 93 -9.79 2.10 -3.10
N ASP A 94 -10.43 2.93 -2.28
CA ASP A 94 -11.49 3.80 -2.73
C ASP A 94 -10.96 4.92 -3.67
N ALA A 95 -11.85 5.55 -4.38
CA ALA A 95 -11.54 6.68 -5.24
C ALA A 95 -12.63 7.74 -5.08
N VAL A 96 -12.28 8.99 -5.38
CA VAL A 96 -13.19 10.13 -5.27
C VAL A 96 -14.28 10.11 -6.33
N VAL A 97 -15.45 10.64 -5.97
CA VAL A 97 -16.46 11.09 -6.94
C VAL A 97 -16.12 12.51 -7.36
N LEU A 98 -15.90 12.70 -8.65
CA LEU A 98 -15.57 14.00 -9.23
C LEU A 98 -16.77 14.96 -9.17
N ARG A 99 -16.51 16.26 -9.38
CA ARG A 99 -17.55 17.31 -9.30
C ARG A 99 -18.70 17.14 -10.30
N ASP A 100 -18.47 16.45 -11.41
CA ASP A 100 -19.48 16.11 -12.42
C ASP A 100 -20.29 14.86 -12.07
N GLY A 101 -20.02 14.23 -10.93
CA GLY A 101 -20.68 13.02 -10.45
C GLY A 101 -20.08 11.71 -11.00
N THR A 102 -19.03 11.77 -11.82
CA THR A 102 -18.35 10.56 -12.28
C THR A 102 -17.33 10.10 -11.24
N MET A 103 -17.02 8.79 -11.23
CA MET A 103 -15.93 8.24 -10.41
C MET A 103 -14.60 8.52 -11.09
N SER A 104 -13.58 9.02 -10.35
CA SER A 104 -12.19 9.01 -10.79
C SER A 104 -11.77 7.58 -11.13
N GLN A 105 -10.87 7.39 -12.09
CA GLN A 105 -10.29 6.06 -12.29
C GLN A 105 -9.53 5.61 -11.03
N GLY A 106 -8.97 6.54 -10.25
CA GLY A 106 -8.29 6.26 -8.99
C GLY A 106 -7.17 5.24 -9.16
N VAL A 107 -6.42 5.33 -10.26
CA VAL A 107 -5.34 4.38 -10.58
C VAL A 107 -3.99 4.87 -10.08
N VAL A 108 -3.78 6.20 -10.07
CA VAL A 108 -2.65 6.84 -9.40
C VAL A 108 -2.92 6.92 -7.91
N ASP A 109 -4.14 7.32 -7.57
CA ASP A 109 -4.67 7.46 -6.21
C ASP A 109 -5.88 6.55 -6.00
N ASN A 110 -5.71 5.29 -5.56
CA ASN A 110 -4.47 4.70 -5.06
C ASN A 110 -4.34 3.21 -5.49
N ALA A 111 -4.99 2.80 -6.63
CA ALA A 111 -5.01 1.40 -7.05
C ALA A 111 -3.62 0.82 -7.33
N ALA A 112 -2.68 1.64 -7.82
CA ALA A 112 -1.31 1.20 -8.05
C ALA A 112 -0.62 0.78 -6.74
N SER A 113 -0.83 1.51 -5.64
CA SER A 113 -0.35 1.13 -4.31
C SER A 113 -1.01 -0.14 -3.80
N VAL A 114 -2.33 -0.30 -4.00
CA VAL A 114 -3.04 -1.53 -3.61
C VAL A 114 -2.44 -2.76 -4.28
N VAL A 115 -2.21 -2.69 -5.60
CA VAL A 115 -1.56 -3.79 -6.34
C VAL A 115 -0.13 -4.02 -5.84
N GLY A 116 0.63 -2.94 -5.57
CA GLY A 116 1.96 -3.01 -4.97
C GLY A 116 1.97 -3.70 -3.60
N VAL A 117 1.00 -3.39 -2.75
CA VAL A 117 0.83 -4.00 -1.41
C VAL A 117 0.47 -5.49 -1.51
N ILE A 118 -0.48 -5.86 -2.37
CA ILE A 118 -0.85 -7.28 -2.58
C ILE A 118 0.35 -8.08 -3.12
N GLU A 119 1.11 -7.51 -4.04
CA GLU A 119 2.30 -8.16 -4.60
C GLU A 119 3.45 -8.24 -3.57
N ALA A 120 3.62 -7.23 -2.70
CA ALA A 120 4.55 -7.29 -1.56
C ALA A 120 4.17 -8.41 -0.60
N ALA A 121 2.89 -8.53 -0.28
CA ALA A 121 2.37 -9.63 0.53
C ALA A 121 2.67 -11.00 -0.08
N ARG A 122 2.50 -11.14 -1.40
CA ARG A 122 2.83 -12.38 -2.11
C ARG A 122 4.32 -12.74 -1.99
N ARG A 123 5.21 -11.75 -1.97
CA ARG A 123 6.67 -11.94 -1.78
C ARG A 123 7.03 -12.33 -0.35
N LEU A 124 6.25 -11.87 0.62
CA LEU A 124 6.46 -12.18 2.04
C LEU A 124 5.83 -13.52 2.48
N ARG A 125 5.04 -14.18 1.62
CA ARG A 125 4.27 -15.36 1.99
C ARG A 125 5.10 -16.47 2.64
N ASP A 126 6.26 -16.75 2.07
CA ASP A 126 7.14 -17.84 2.48
C ASP A 126 8.35 -17.33 3.29
N ALA A 127 8.31 -16.06 3.73
CA ALA A 127 9.31 -15.48 4.61
C ALA A 127 9.13 -16.02 6.03
N ASP A 128 10.26 -16.26 6.71
CA ASP A 128 10.27 -16.58 8.14
C ASP A 128 10.18 -15.26 8.91
N LEU A 129 9.00 -14.95 9.42
CA LEU A 129 8.69 -13.68 10.07
C LEU A 129 8.36 -13.91 11.55
N ASP A 130 8.92 -13.09 12.42
CA ASP A 130 8.65 -13.10 13.86
C ASP A 130 7.29 -12.44 14.18
N HIS A 131 6.88 -11.46 13.35
CA HIS A 131 5.60 -10.77 13.48
C HIS A 131 4.60 -11.28 12.46
N ARG A 132 3.32 -11.27 12.84
CA ARG A 132 2.24 -11.38 11.86
C ARG A 132 2.23 -10.11 10.99
N VAL A 133 2.24 -10.26 9.67
CA VAL A 133 1.95 -9.13 8.77
C VAL A 133 0.47 -9.13 8.47
N ARG A 134 -0.23 -8.09 8.90
CA ARG A 134 -1.63 -7.86 8.55
C ARG A 134 -1.70 -6.84 7.42
N VAL A 135 -2.26 -7.24 6.30
CA VAL A 135 -2.54 -6.35 5.18
C VAL A 135 -3.96 -5.82 5.34
N ILE A 136 -4.11 -4.51 5.26
CA ILE A 136 -5.41 -3.85 5.34
C ILE A 136 -5.55 -2.91 4.16
N LEU A 137 -6.55 -3.17 3.33
CA LEU A 137 -6.90 -2.32 2.20
C LEU A 137 -8.15 -1.54 2.60
N PHE A 138 -7.96 -0.24 2.85
CA PHE A 138 -8.97 0.62 3.43
C PHE A 138 -9.96 1.14 2.39
N ASP A 139 -11.20 1.31 2.82
CA ASP A 139 -12.27 2.04 2.13
C ASP A 139 -12.47 3.40 2.79
N GLN A 140 -12.97 4.37 2.04
CA GLN A 140 -13.33 5.69 2.54
C GLN A 140 -12.15 6.50 3.16
N GLU A 141 -10.94 6.32 2.63
CA GLU A 141 -9.83 7.23 2.89
C GLU A 141 -10.17 8.64 2.42
N GLU A 142 -10.67 8.73 1.21
CA GLU A 142 -11.06 9.96 0.50
C GLU A 142 -12.21 10.74 1.17
N LEU A 143 -12.91 10.11 2.08
CA LEU A 143 -13.96 10.72 2.90
C LEU A 143 -13.45 11.22 4.26
N GLY A 144 -12.14 11.06 4.53
CA GLY A 144 -11.44 11.52 5.74
C GLY A 144 -10.92 10.39 6.62
N LEU A 145 -10.20 9.41 6.03
CA LEU A 145 -9.54 8.29 6.71
C LEU A 145 -10.53 7.42 7.51
N ILE A 146 -11.77 7.28 7.02
CA ILE A 146 -12.84 6.66 7.82
C ILE A 146 -12.55 5.17 8.03
N GLY A 147 -12.14 4.45 6.98
CA GLY A 147 -11.83 3.03 7.07
C GLY A 147 -10.74 2.72 8.09
N ALA A 148 -9.64 3.49 8.08
CA ALA A 148 -8.55 3.34 9.03
C ALA A 148 -9.00 3.61 10.47
N ARG A 149 -9.77 4.69 10.69
CA ARG A 149 -10.32 5.02 12.01
C ARG A 149 -11.27 3.95 12.53
N LYS A 150 -12.16 3.44 11.69
CA LYS A 150 -13.12 2.38 12.05
C LYS A 150 -12.43 1.06 12.35
N TRP A 151 -11.35 0.76 11.64
CA TRP A 151 -10.52 -0.39 11.95
C TRP A 151 -9.90 -0.26 13.35
N ILE A 152 -9.32 0.91 13.68
CA ILE A 152 -8.74 1.19 15.01
C ILE A 152 -9.80 1.12 16.11
N GLU A 153 -11.00 1.70 15.89
CA GLU A 153 -12.12 1.61 16.85
C GLU A 153 -12.50 0.16 17.16
N THR A 154 -12.43 -0.73 16.16
CA THR A 154 -12.84 -2.14 16.30
C THR A 154 -11.76 -3.02 16.91
N HIS A 155 -10.50 -2.83 16.50
CA HIS A 155 -9.40 -3.75 16.83
C HIS A 155 -8.43 -3.20 17.90
N GLY A 156 -8.41 -1.87 18.08
CA GLY A 156 -7.42 -1.22 18.93
C GLY A 156 -6.01 -1.26 18.32
N LEU A 157 -5.02 -0.79 19.10
CA LEU A 157 -3.62 -0.68 18.65
C LEU A 157 -2.64 -1.47 19.54
N ALA A 158 -3.13 -2.19 20.55
CA ALA A 158 -2.28 -2.82 21.57
C ALA A 158 -1.28 -3.83 21.01
N ASN A 159 -1.65 -4.56 19.95
CA ASN A 159 -0.81 -5.57 19.33
C ASN A 159 -0.08 -5.04 18.08
N VAL A 160 -0.29 -3.79 17.68
CA VAL A 160 0.36 -3.20 16.51
C VAL A 160 1.78 -2.77 16.85
N ALA A 161 2.76 -3.39 16.21
CA ALA A 161 4.17 -3.07 16.37
C ALA A 161 4.61 -1.91 15.47
N ALA A 162 4.10 -1.88 14.25
CA ALA A 162 4.46 -0.90 13.23
C ALA A 162 3.40 -0.81 12.13
N VAL A 163 3.33 0.33 11.43
CA VAL A 163 2.46 0.56 10.27
C VAL A 163 3.26 1.08 9.08
N VAL A 164 3.20 0.39 7.97
CA VAL A 164 3.72 0.84 6.67
C VAL A 164 2.54 1.15 5.77
N ASN A 165 2.30 2.43 5.49
CA ASN A 165 1.24 2.88 4.60
C ASN A 165 1.80 3.20 3.22
N SER A 166 1.05 2.91 2.18
CA SER A 166 1.39 3.22 0.80
C SER A 166 0.33 4.11 0.16
N ASP A 167 0.80 5.25 -0.35
CA ASP A 167 -0.05 6.18 -1.07
C ASP A 167 0.69 6.79 -2.25
N VAL A 168 0.08 6.68 -3.45
CA VAL A 168 0.67 7.07 -4.74
C VAL A 168 1.94 6.30 -5.11
N ALA A 169 1.78 5.18 -5.81
CA ALA A 169 2.88 4.36 -6.30
C ALA A 169 2.71 3.97 -7.79
N ALA A 170 2.22 4.92 -8.62
CA ALA A 170 1.85 4.63 -10.00
C ALA A 170 2.96 4.91 -11.02
N TYR A 171 3.89 5.83 -10.77
CA TYR A 171 4.91 6.26 -11.72
C TYR A 171 6.18 6.77 -11.04
N GLY A 172 7.30 6.65 -11.77
CA GLY A 172 8.63 7.09 -11.33
C GLY A 172 9.36 6.08 -10.46
N ASP A 173 10.58 6.40 -10.10
CA ASP A 173 11.54 5.53 -9.40
C ASP A 173 12.10 6.14 -8.12
N THR A 174 11.64 7.33 -7.76
CA THR A 174 12.06 8.01 -6.54
C THR A 174 11.04 7.77 -5.43
N MET A 175 11.48 7.05 -4.38
CA MET A 175 10.64 6.82 -3.22
C MET A 175 10.62 8.05 -2.31
N MET A 176 9.41 8.47 -1.95
CA MET A 176 9.16 9.50 -0.95
C MET A 176 8.71 8.83 0.35
N TYR A 177 9.12 9.38 1.49
CA TYR A 177 8.68 8.88 2.80
C TYR A 177 8.53 9.98 3.83
N GLY A 178 7.54 9.84 4.71
CA GLY A 178 7.21 10.81 5.74
C GLY A 178 8.15 10.73 6.96
N LEU A 179 8.54 11.88 7.49
CA LEU A 179 9.31 12.04 8.75
C LEU A 179 8.45 12.61 9.88
N ASN A 180 7.16 12.87 9.62
CA ASN A 180 6.28 13.66 10.48
C ASN A 180 5.28 12.81 11.28
N ASN A 181 5.53 11.51 11.42
CA ASN A 181 4.68 10.59 12.18
C ASN A 181 5.13 10.42 13.66
N GLY A 182 5.87 11.38 14.18
CA GLY A 182 6.28 11.44 15.58
C GLY A 182 7.59 10.69 15.89
N ALA A 183 8.13 10.95 17.08
CA ALA A 183 9.43 10.42 17.52
C ALA A 183 9.43 8.87 17.63
N GLN A 184 8.29 8.26 17.95
CA GLN A 184 8.12 6.80 17.99
C GLN A 184 8.41 6.14 16.63
N SER A 185 8.28 6.87 15.51
CA SER A 185 8.51 6.37 14.17
C SER A 185 9.98 6.42 13.71
N ALA A 186 10.92 6.83 14.58
CA ALA A 186 12.34 6.93 14.21
C ALA A 186 12.95 5.59 13.74
N GLY A 187 12.52 4.47 14.33
CA GLY A 187 12.89 3.12 13.89
C GLY A 187 12.42 2.81 12.47
N MET A 188 11.18 3.20 12.15
CA MET A 188 10.61 3.07 10.81
C MET A 188 11.43 3.82 9.75
N VAL A 189 11.75 5.09 10.05
CA VAL A 189 12.58 5.93 9.16
C VAL A 189 13.97 5.33 8.94
N ARG A 190 14.57 4.74 9.99
CA ARG A 190 15.86 4.04 9.87
C ARG A 190 15.75 2.84 8.94
N ALA A 191 14.77 1.96 9.13
CA ALA A 191 14.54 0.79 8.27
C ALA A 191 14.37 1.21 6.79
N VAL A 192 13.56 2.24 6.53
CA VAL A 192 13.38 2.78 5.17
C VAL A 192 14.69 3.25 4.57
N ARG A 193 15.52 4.00 5.32
CA ARG A 193 16.82 4.51 4.84
C ARG A 193 17.83 3.39 4.56
N GLU A 194 17.83 2.34 5.37
CA GLU A 194 18.66 1.16 5.17
C GLU A 194 18.28 0.43 3.89
N VAL A 195 16.98 0.19 3.66
CA VAL A 195 16.47 -0.41 2.41
C VAL A 195 16.82 0.47 1.20
N CYS A 196 16.69 1.80 1.29
CA CYS A 196 17.11 2.72 0.24
C CYS A 196 18.59 2.57 -0.11
N ALA A 197 19.45 2.51 0.91
CA ALA A 197 20.89 2.39 0.71
C ALA A 197 21.28 1.03 0.12
N GLU A 198 20.72 -0.06 0.63
CA GLU A 198 21.00 -1.42 0.18
C GLU A 198 20.56 -1.66 -1.27
N ARG A 199 19.44 -1.08 -1.65
CA ARG A 199 18.90 -1.19 -3.01
C ARG A 199 19.40 -0.11 -3.97
N ALA A 200 20.26 0.81 -3.49
CA ALA A 200 20.78 1.95 -4.25
C ALA A 200 19.64 2.80 -4.89
N MET A 201 18.56 3.01 -4.15
CA MET A 201 17.37 3.74 -4.61
C MET A 201 17.51 5.24 -4.39
N HIS A 202 16.84 6.02 -5.24
CA HIS A 202 16.59 7.43 -4.97
C HIS A 202 15.46 7.55 -3.95
N CYS A 203 15.76 8.13 -2.79
CA CYS A 203 14.80 8.27 -1.71
C CYS A 203 14.83 9.68 -1.13
N VAL A 204 13.65 10.27 -0.90
CA VAL A 204 13.48 11.62 -0.37
C VAL A 204 12.63 11.60 0.89
N GLY A 205 13.20 12.02 2.02
CA GLY A 205 12.48 12.16 3.30
C GLY A 205 11.83 13.53 3.42
N PHE A 206 10.56 13.54 3.80
CA PHE A 206 9.72 14.74 3.92
C PHE A 206 9.48 15.09 5.38
N PRO A 207 10.03 16.18 5.91
CA PRO A 207 9.65 16.72 7.24
C PRO A 207 8.14 16.98 7.37
N VAL A 208 7.51 17.44 6.29
CA VAL A 208 6.05 17.52 6.13
C VAL A 208 5.67 16.69 4.92
N TYR A 209 5.01 15.55 5.16
CA TYR A 209 4.49 14.64 4.12
C TYR A 209 2.97 14.79 4.03
N PRO A 210 2.36 14.69 2.85
CA PRO A 210 0.91 14.69 2.72
C PRO A 210 0.24 13.67 3.62
N PRO A 211 -0.91 13.99 4.21
CA PRO A 211 -1.65 13.06 5.04
C PRO A 211 -2.29 11.95 4.22
N SER A 212 -2.31 10.75 4.77
CA SER A 212 -3.06 9.58 4.31
C SER A 212 -3.47 8.75 5.53
N ASP A 213 -3.86 7.49 5.38
CA ASP A 213 -4.29 6.60 6.47
C ASP A 213 -3.28 6.47 7.63
N ASP A 214 -1.98 6.71 7.35
CA ASP A 214 -0.91 6.78 8.36
C ASP A 214 -1.24 7.71 9.52
N ARG A 215 -2.00 8.78 9.27
CA ARG A 215 -2.40 9.76 10.29
C ARG A 215 -3.33 9.20 11.33
N ALA A 216 -4.19 8.27 10.97
CA ALA A 216 -5.08 7.60 11.91
C ALA A 216 -4.27 6.84 12.98
N PHE A 217 -3.13 6.25 12.60
CA PHE A 217 -2.28 5.43 13.46
C PHE A 217 -1.23 6.25 14.24
N SER A 218 -0.61 7.23 13.59
CA SER A 218 0.45 8.05 14.20
C SER A 218 -0.12 9.12 15.14
N GLY A 219 -1.39 9.46 15.01
CA GLY A 219 -2.04 10.57 15.72
C GLY A 219 -1.45 11.94 15.37
N ALA A 220 -0.59 12.02 14.36
CA ALA A 220 0.04 13.26 13.94
C ALA A 220 -0.94 14.10 13.09
N GLY A 221 -1.27 15.30 13.55
CA GLY A 221 -2.09 16.26 12.79
C GLY A 221 -3.59 15.98 12.76
N LEU A 222 -4.10 15.04 13.54
CA LEU A 222 -5.54 14.98 13.82
C LEU A 222 -5.88 16.17 14.71
N SER A 223 -6.73 17.07 14.22
CA SER A 223 -7.21 18.21 14.97
C SER A 223 -7.97 17.76 16.24
N GLU A 224 -8.11 18.68 17.18
CA GLU A 224 -8.74 18.52 18.50
C GLU A 224 -10.12 17.83 18.53
N ALA A 225 -10.72 17.54 17.38
CA ALA A 225 -11.98 16.81 17.22
C ALA A 225 -11.79 15.29 17.00
N GLY A 226 -10.57 14.81 16.81
CA GLY A 226 -10.24 13.38 16.67
C GLY A 226 -9.60 12.89 17.94
N GLU A 227 -10.38 12.69 18.99
CA GLU A 227 -9.98 12.14 20.27
C GLU A 227 -9.60 10.64 20.19
N ALA A 228 -8.60 10.29 19.38
CA ALA A 228 -7.74 9.19 19.73
C ALA A 228 -6.84 9.73 20.84
N GLY A 229 -7.03 9.30 22.06
CA GLY A 229 -6.25 9.75 23.20
C GLY A 229 -4.76 9.66 22.88
N ALA A 230 -4.00 10.66 23.26
CA ALA A 230 -2.58 10.85 22.95
C ALA A 230 -1.64 9.70 23.43
N THR A 231 -2.18 8.59 23.88
CA THR A 231 -1.45 7.45 24.46
C THR A 231 -1.27 6.26 23.49
N ASP A 232 -2.06 6.16 22.42
CA ASP A 232 -2.07 4.97 21.56
C ASP A 232 -1.48 5.25 20.17
N ARG A 233 -0.31 5.85 20.13
CA ARG A 233 0.44 6.11 18.89
C ARG A 233 1.38 4.97 18.60
N VAL A 234 1.25 4.39 17.42
CA VAL A 234 2.18 3.35 16.96
C VAL A 234 3.22 3.90 15.99
N PRO A 235 4.42 3.28 15.90
CA PRO A 235 5.42 3.60 14.90
C PRO A 235 4.81 3.45 13.50
N THR A 236 4.90 4.51 12.67
CA THR A 236 4.24 4.56 11.38
C THR A 236 5.12 5.25 10.33
N VAL A 237 5.11 4.77 9.10
CA VAL A 237 5.70 5.46 7.95
C VAL A 237 4.75 5.41 6.76
N SER A 238 4.63 6.51 6.02
CA SER A 238 3.96 6.56 4.74
C SER A 238 4.97 6.62 3.62
N LEU A 239 4.75 5.83 2.57
CA LEU A 239 5.62 5.66 1.41
C LEU A 239 4.85 6.00 0.13
N GLY A 240 5.53 6.61 -0.83
CA GLY A 240 4.99 6.86 -2.16
C GLY A 240 6.08 6.90 -3.20
N PHE A 241 5.72 6.90 -4.48
CA PHE A 241 6.67 6.94 -5.60
C PHE A 241 6.28 8.01 -6.60
N GLN A 242 7.26 8.77 -7.06
CA GLN A 242 7.13 9.72 -8.16
C GLN A 242 8.41 9.72 -9.01
N ASP A 243 8.36 10.40 -10.14
CA ASP A 243 9.58 10.73 -10.85
C ASP A 243 10.45 11.70 -10.01
N HIS A 244 11.76 11.69 -10.27
CA HIS A 244 12.74 12.44 -9.49
C HIS A 244 12.42 13.95 -9.41
N VAL A 245 12.00 14.55 -10.51
CA VAL A 245 11.67 15.99 -10.55
C VAL A 245 10.40 16.27 -9.75
N GLY A 246 9.37 15.44 -9.94
CA GLY A 246 8.09 15.54 -9.21
C GLY A 246 8.27 15.42 -7.70
N ALA A 247 9.08 14.44 -7.24
CA ALA A 247 9.38 14.24 -5.83
C ALA A 247 10.08 15.46 -5.21
N HIS A 248 11.07 16.06 -5.90
CA HIS A 248 11.75 17.25 -5.42
C HIS A 248 10.89 18.51 -5.44
N GLN A 249 10.09 18.70 -6.49
CA GLN A 249 9.15 19.81 -6.56
C GLN A 249 8.10 19.72 -5.44
N MET A 250 7.61 18.51 -5.17
CA MET A 250 6.69 18.28 -4.06
C MET A 250 7.38 18.56 -2.71
N TRP A 251 8.63 18.12 -2.53
CA TRP A 251 9.39 18.43 -1.33
C TRP A 251 9.53 19.95 -1.14
N LEU A 252 9.89 20.70 -2.18
CA LEU A 252 9.99 22.16 -2.14
C LEU A 252 8.66 22.83 -1.80
N ALA A 253 7.56 22.34 -2.36
CA ALA A 253 6.23 22.89 -2.10
C ALA A 253 5.80 22.75 -0.64
N PHE A 254 6.15 21.64 0.02
CA PHE A 254 5.76 21.36 1.40
C PHE A 254 6.78 21.78 2.44
N ASN A 255 8.08 21.81 2.08
CA ASN A 255 9.18 21.96 3.05
C ASN A 255 10.14 23.09 2.73
N GLY A 256 10.05 23.72 1.56
CA GLY A 256 10.99 24.76 1.09
C GLY A 256 10.73 26.17 1.64
N GLY A 257 9.65 26.36 2.43
CA GLY A 257 9.29 27.67 2.97
C GLY A 257 8.82 28.68 1.89
N GLU A 258 8.77 29.97 2.26
CA GLU A 258 8.26 31.04 1.38
C GLU A 258 9.12 31.28 0.13
N THR A 259 10.42 30.97 0.20
CA THR A 259 11.39 31.18 -0.90
C THR A 259 11.88 29.86 -1.48
N ASN A 260 10.92 28.94 -1.76
CA ASN A 260 11.21 27.59 -2.22
C ASN A 260 11.67 27.47 -3.69
N GLY A 261 11.75 28.59 -4.42
CA GLY A 261 12.19 28.62 -5.83
C GLY A 261 11.15 28.13 -6.84
N LEU A 262 9.94 27.80 -6.40
CA LEU A 262 8.84 27.44 -7.28
C LEU A 262 8.08 28.71 -7.74
N ALA A 263 7.38 28.61 -8.87
CA ALA A 263 6.53 29.68 -9.34
C ALA A 263 5.38 29.93 -8.36
N GLU A 264 4.88 31.17 -8.32
CA GLU A 264 3.68 31.50 -7.55
C GLU A 264 2.50 30.65 -8.01
N GLY A 265 1.77 30.04 -7.07
CA GLY A 265 0.66 29.14 -7.36
C GLY A 265 1.07 27.79 -7.95
N PHE A 266 2.34 27.40 -7.85
CA PHE A 266 2.78 26.10 -8.30
C PHE A 266 2.04 24.97 -7.55
N VAL A 267 1.49 24.03 -8.29
CA VAL A 267 0.89 22.80 -7.76
C VAL A 267 1.75 21.62 -8.19
N PRO A 268 2.26 20.79 -7.27
CA PRO A 268 2.97 19.57 -7.61
C PRO A 268 2.17 18.69 -8.56
N ARG A 269 2.86 18.05 -9.51
CA ARG A 269 2.22 17.27 -10.57
C ARG A 269 1.24 16.21 -10.05
N VAL A 270 1.56 15.53 -8.97
CA VAL A 270 0.67 14.53 -8.38
C VAL A 270 -0.70 15.12 -8.02
N PHE A 271 -0.75 16.31 -7.44
CA PHE A 271 -2.00 16.99 -7.08
C PHE A 271 -2.75 17.59 -8.28
N GLN A 272 -2.12 17.61 -9.46
CA GLN A 272 -2.83 17.92 -10.71
C GLN A 272 -3.49 16.67 -11.30
N LEU A 273 -2.99 15.48 -10.96
CA LEU A 273 -3.47 14.19 -11.47
C LEU A 273 -4.56 13.60 -10.58
N ILE A 274 -4.26 13.43 -9.29
CA ILE A 274 -5.20 12.83 -8.34
C ILE A 274 -6.45 13.71 -8.16
N HIS A 275 -7.57 13.12 -7.78
CA HIS A 275 -8.87 13.79 -7.61
C HIS A 275 -9.34 14.54 -8.87
N SER A 276 -8.91 14.07 -10.06
CA SER A 276 -9.23 14.67 -11.34
C SER A 276 -9.51 13.61 -12.41
N ALA A 277 -9.99 14.07 -13.58
CA ALA A 277 -10.15 13.19 -14.75
C ALA A 277 -8.82 12.74 -15.38
N ASP A 278 -7.69 13.31 -14.96
CA ASP A 278 -6.36 12.98 -15.46
C ASP A 278 -5.70 11.83 -14.70
N ASP A 279 -6.31 11.34 -13.62
CA ASP A 279 -5.94 10.10 -12.93
C ASP A 279 -6.33 8.89 -13.77
N THR A 280 -5.51 8.56 -14.76
CA THR A 280 -5.81 7.54 -15.76
C THR A 280 -4.70 6.50 -15.92
N MET A 281 -5.05 5.35 -16.52
CA MET A 281 -4.12 4.25 -16.83
C MET A 281 -2.91 4.66 -17.69
N GLU A 282 -2.95 5.80 -18.35
CA GLU A 282 -1.80 6.35 -19.10
C GLU A 282 -0.65 6.77 -18.17
N ARG A 283 -0.97 7.07 -16.92
CA ARG A 283 -0.01 7.48 -15.89
C ARG A 283 0.66 6.31 -15.17
N VAL A 284 0.12 5.10 -15.31
CA VAL A 284 0.62 3.93 -14.59
C VAL A 284 1.78 3.28 -15.32
N ASP A 285 2.94 3.23 -14.65
CA ASP A 285 4.10 2.45 -15.05
C ASP A 285 4.16 1.15 -14.21
N PRO A 286 3.99 -0.03 -14.80
CA PRO A 286 4.07 -1.28 -14.07
C PRO A 286 5.45 -1.54 -13.46
N ALA A 287 6.52 -0.90 -13.97
CA ALA A 287 7.84 -0.99 -13.37
C ALA A 287 7.88 -0.30 -11.98
N THR A 288 7.19 0.83 -11.85
CA THR A 288 7.04 1.51 -10.56
C THR A 288 6.25 0.66 -9.57
N VAL A 289 5.13 0.06 -10.00
CA VAL A 289 4.32 -0.84 -9.14
C VAL A 289 5.15 -2.02 -8.65
N ARG A 290 5.98 -2.60 -9.53
CA ARG A 290 6.91 -3.68 -9.17
C ARG A 290 7.97 -3.21 -8.16
N LEU A 291 8.58 -2.05 -8.41
CA LEU A 291 9.57 -1.45 -7.52
C LEU A 291 8.97 -1.17 -6.13
N ALA A 292 7.75 -0.64 -6.10
CA ALA A 292 7.01 -0.40 -4.87
C ALA A 292 6.78 -1.71 -4.10
N ALA A 293 6.28 -2.76 -4.76
CA ALA A 293 6.06 -4.07 -4.15
C ALA A 293 7.34 -4.66 -3.54
N GLU A 294 8.45 -4.59 -4.27
CA GLU A 294 9.75 -5.06 -3.80
C GLU A 294 10.27 -4.25 -2.61
N THR A 295 10.04 -2.95 -2.63
CA THR A 295 10.47 -2.04 -1.57
C THR A 295 9.64 -2.25 -0.30
N TYR A 296 8.31 -2.37 -0.43
CA TYR A 296 7.42 -2.61 0.71
C TYR A 296 7.74 -3.93 1.39
N ALA A 297 7.95 -5.00 0.62
CA ALA A 297 8.37 -6.29 1.16
C ALA A 297 9.72 -6.18 1.91
N ALA A 298 10.70 -5.46 1.34
CA ALA A 298 11.99 -5.25 1.97
C ALA A 298 11.90 -4.41 3.27
N VAL A 299 11.05 -3.37 3.28
CA VAL A 299 10.84 -2.54 4.48
C VAL A 299 10.16 -3.35 5.58
N VAL A 300 9.13 -4.14 5.24
CA VAL A 300 8.43 -5.00 6.21
C VAL A 300 9.40 -6.04 6.80
N ALA A 301 10.16 -6.74 5.97
CA ALA A 301 11.16 -7.72 6.44
C ALA A 301 12.22 -7.06 7.34
N ARG A 302 12.72 -5.88 6.97
CA ARG A 302 13.69 -5.13 7.79
C ARG A 302 13.10 -4.70 9.14
N LEU A 303 11.82 -4.34 9.17
CA LEU A 303 11.12 -3.99 10.41
C LEU A 303 10.89 -5.21 11.28
N ASP A 304 10.56 -6.35 10.69
CA ASP A 304 10.41 -7.62 11.39
C ASP A 304 11.70 -7.98 12.13
N ASP A 305 12.85 -7.96 11.42
CA ASP A 305 14.17 -8.18 11.99
C ASP A 305 14.47 -7.20 13.15
N GLN A 306 14.14 -5.91 13.02
CA GLN A 306 14.46 -4.86 14.02
C GLN A 306 13.56 -4.88 15.24
N LEU A 307 12.36 -5.43 15.14
CA LEU A 307 11.36 -5.46 16.20
C LEU A 307 11.31 -6.82 16.91
N GLY A 308 11.90 -7.87 16.31
CA GLY A 308 12.04 -9.21 16.89
C GLY A 308 13.16 -9.31 17.92
N ASP A 309 14.17 -8.42 17.85
CA ASP A 309 15.29 -8.31 18.79
C ASP A 309 14.89 -7.47 20.06
#